data_f0df14eed6448a91b3d0fc235798bf8a
#
_entry.id   f0df14eed6448a91b3d0fc235798bf8a
#
_cell.length_a   1.000
_cell.length_b   1.000
_cell.length_c   1.000
_cell.angle_alpha   90.00
_cell.angle_beta   90.00
_cell.angle_gamma   90.00
#
_symmetry.space_group_name_H-M   'P 1'
#
loop_
_entity.id
_entity.type
_entity.pdbx_description
1 polymer ?
#
loop_
_entity_poly.entity_id
_entity_poly.type
_entity_poly.pdbx_seq_one_letter_code
_entity_poly.pdbx_strand_id
1 'polypeptide(L)'
;MRFRNLSIATAALAIALFSAATSFAQAKPPKPVDNTDPRTVRVGVWDNSTNPNNVMTYEGFEKGGSKLTVSNPSNPAQDWSYVTLFDGVFRPVTGQPGSETAVEIINPKSIRIYNKRDGVVNQVVINTMSEDNNQINNEYIRMDKDGKITGVTHVTYNRRKK
;
A
#
# COMPACT_ATOMS: atom_id res chain seq x y z
N MET A 1 -83.62 31.53 -11.51
CA MET A 1 -82.29 31.31 -11.00
C MET A 1 -81.69 30.17 -11.75
N ARG A 2 -80.61 30.39 -12.57
CA ARG A 2 -79.97 29.39 -13.38
C ARG A 2 -78.61 29.10 -12.77
N PHE A 3 -78.35 27.89 -12.23
CA PHE A 3 -77.06 27.45 -11.79
C PHE A 3 -76.24 26.94 -12.99
N ARG A 4 -75.12 27.60 -13.23
CA ARG A 4 -74.16 27.18 -14.25
C ARG A 4 -73.22 26.12 -13.62
N ASN A 5 -73.24 24.91 -14.21
CA ASN A 5 -72.29 23.86 -13.87
C ASN A 5 -70.91 24.21 -14.43
N LEU A 6 -69.91 24.30 -13.52
CA LEU A 6 -68.52 24.51 -13.87
C LEU A 6 -67.87 23.12 -13.93
N SER A 7 -67.55 22.66 -15.13
CA SER A 7 -66.75 21.40 -15.31
C SER A 7 -65.28 21.70 -15.10
N ILE A 8 -64.67 21.04 -14.11
CA ILE A 8 -63.24 21.06 -13.88
C ILE A 8 -62.59 19.94 -14.67
N ALA A 9 -61.83 20.29 -15.69
CA ALA A 9 -61.03 19.31 -16.45
C ALA A 9 -59.71 19.04 -15.68
N THR A 10 -59.58 17.83 -15.20
CA THR A 10 -58.35 17.37 -14.54
C THR A 10 -57.34 16.94 -15.61
N ALA A 11 -56.32 17.73 -15.83
CA ALA A 11 -55.18 17.34 -16.70
C ALA A 11 -54.24 16.43 -15.91
N ALA A 12 -54.16 15.17 -16.29
CA ALA A 12 -53.18 14.23 -15.77
C ALA A 12 -51.81 14.45 -16.44
N LEU A 13 -50.84 14.98 -15.70
CA LEU A 13 -49.48 15.15 -16.14
C LEU A 13 -48.71 13.81 -15.93
N ALA A 14 -48.49 13.05 -16.98
CA ALA A 14 -47.66 11.84 -16.93
C ALA A 14 -46.18 12.25 -16.92
N ILE A 15 -45.52 12.13 -15.75
CA ILE A 15 -44.08 12.30 -15.62
C ILE A 15 -43.42 10.99 -16.03
N ALA A 16 -42.83 10.93 -17.22
CA ALA A 16 -41.99 9.83 -17.68
C ALA A 16 -40.63 9.96 -16.99
N LEU A 17 -40.37 9.13 -15.96
CA LEU A 17 -39.06 8.97 -15.36
C LEU A 17 -38.15 8.19 -16.31
N PHE A 18 -37.31 8.87 -17.07
CA PHE A 18 -36.21 8.26 -17.79
C PHE A 18 -35.13 7.85 -16.77
N SER A 19 -35.12 6.58 -16.38
CA SER A 19 -33.98 5.99 -15.65
C SER A 19 -32.84 5.78 -16.64
N ALA A 20 -31.93 6.76 -16.69
CA ALA A 20 -30.65 6.57 -17.36
C ALA A 20 -29.82 5.57 -16.54
N ALA A 21 -29.88 4.28 -16.92
CA ALA A 21 -28.97 3.28 -16.43
C ALA A 21 -27.55 3.63 -16.95
N THR A 22 -26.75 4.32 -16.13
CA THR A 22 -25.32 4.47 -16.38
C THR A 22 -24.69 3.11 -16.28
N SER A 23 -24.50 2.45 -17.41
CA SER A 23 -23.70 1.24 -17.55
C SER A 23 -22.26 1.63 -17.19
N PHE A 24 -21.86 1.37 -15.95
CA PHE A 24 -20.44 1.37 -15.61
C PHE A 24 -19.80 0.26 -16.41
N ALA A 25 -19.08 0.62 -17.47
CA ALA A 25 -18.26 -0.32 -18.21
C ALA A 25 -17.30 -0.96 -17.20
N GLN A 26 -17.52 -2.23 -16.89
CA GLN A 26 -16.66 -3.00 -16.02
C GLN A 26 -15.26 -2.97 -16.65
N ALA A 27 -14.32 -2.28 -16.00
CA ALA A 27 -12.95 -2.22 -16.45
C ALA A 27 -12.45 -3.67 -16.61
N LYS A 28 -11.97 -3.98 -17.82
CA LYS A 28 -11.40 -5.28 -18.13
C LYS A 28 -10.38 -5.63 -17.04
N PRO A 29 -10.47 -6.82 -16.40
CA PRO A 29 -9.51 -7.20 -15.39
C PRO A 29 -8.10 -7.02 -15.95
N PRO A 30 -7.15 -6.44 -15.17
CA PRO A 30 -5.79 -6.24 -15.63
C PRO A 30 -5.25 -7.60 -16.12
N LYS A 31 -4.53 -7.58 -17.25
CA LYS A 31 -3.86 -8.78 -17.79
C LYS A 31 -3.05 -9.42 -16.66
N PRO A 32 -2.97 -10.77 -16.59
CA PRO A 32 -2.07 -11.44 -15.66
C PRO A 32 -0.70 -10.82 -15.79
N VAL A 33 -0.20 -10.25 -14.71
CA VAL A 33 1.09 -9.59 -14.72
C VAL A 33 2.16 -10.66 -14.81
N ASP A 34 3.12 -10.42 -15.70
CA ASP A 34 4.26 -11.29 -15.97
C ASP A 34 4.98 -11.69 -14.67
N ASN A 35 5.26 -12.96 -14.55
CA ASN A 35 5.54 -13.83 -13.41
C ASN A 35 6.65 -13.45 -12.41
N THR A 36 6.92 -12.20 -12.12
CA THR A 36 7.78 -11.90 -10.98
C THR A 36 6.91 -11.63 -9.76
N ASP A 37 6.62 -12.66 -8.98
CA ASP A 37 5.89 -12.50 -7.72
C ASP A 37 6.67 -11.54 -6.81
N PRO A 38 6.12 -10.35 -6.48
CA PRO A 38 6.79 -9.35 -5.65
C PRO A 38 7.16 -9.86 -4.25
N ARG A 39 6.58 -10.97 -3.82
CA ARG A 39 6.85 -11.63 -2.54
C ARG A 39 8.18 -12.36 -2.55
N THR A 40 8.52 -12.98 -3.67
CA THR A 40 9.72 -13.82 -3.78
C THR A 40 10.92 -13.08 -4.35
N VAL A 41 10.71 -12.12 -5.24
CA VAL A 41 11.78 -11.37 -5.88
C VAL A 41 12.62 -10.55 -4.89
N ARG A 42 12.03 -10.20 -3.72
CA ARG A 42 12.73 -9.44 -2.67
C ARG A 42 13.58 -10.31 -1.75
N VAL A 43 13.40 -11.62 -1.75
CA VAL A 43 14.16 -12.53 -0.86
C VAL A 43 15.66 -12.36 -1.06
N GLY A 44 16.37 -12.12 0.04
CA GLY A 44 17.82 -11.88 0.06
C GLY A 44 18.22 -10.76 0.99
N VAL A 45 19.51 -10.43 0.96
CA VAL A 45 20.13 -9.39 1.78
C VAL A 45 20.38 -8.15 0.93
N TRP A 46 20.12 -6.98 1.50
CA TRP A 46 20.14 -5.70 0.83
C TRP A 46 20.92 -4.69 1.65
N ASP A 47 21.99 -4.18 1.09
CA ASP A 47 22.85 -3.19 1.72
C ASP A 47 22.38 -1.77 1.36
N ASN A 48 22.19 -0.92 2.36
CA ASN A 48 21.90 0.48 2.14
C ASN A 48 23.08 1.16 1.44
N SER A 49 22.82 1.90 0.36
CA SER A 49 23.88 2.48 -0.49
C SER A 49 24.70 3.57 0.20
N THR A 50 24.18 4.17 1.27
CA THR A 50 24.80 5.31 1.98
C THR A 50 25.05 5.05 3.46
N ASN A 51 24.45 3.99 4.04
CA ASN A 51 24.57 3.69 5.46
C ASN A 51 24.85 2.18 5.66
N PRO A 52 26.11 1.78 5.90
CA PRO A 52 26.46 0.37 6.10
C PRO A 52 25.84 -0.25 7.37
N ASN A 53 25.37 0.59 8.30
CA ASN A 53 24.68 0.17 9.52
C ASN A 53 23.17 -0.02 9.33
N ASN A 54 22.70 -0.11 8.09
CA ASN A 54 21.30 -0.36 7.78
C ASN A 54 21.21 -1.42 6.69
N VAL A 55 21.03 -2.66 7.12
CA VAL A 55 20.93 -3.83 6.24
C VAL A 55 19.52 -4.39 6.32
N MET A 56 18.87 -4.57 5.17
CA MET A 56 17.57 -5.25 5.08
C MET A 56 17.77 -6.72 4.68
N THR A 57 17.06 -7.61 5.34
CA THR A 57 16.97 -9.02 4.95
C THR A 57 15.51 -9.39 4.75
N TYR A 58 15.17 -9.85 3.55
CA TYR A 58 13.86 -10.43 3.25
C TYR A 58 13.96 -11.94 3.22
N GLU A 59 13.05 -12.59 3.95
CA GLU A 59 12.92 -14.05 4.03
C GLU A 59 11.48 -14.44 3.72
N GLY A 60 11.27 -15.67 3.23
CA GLY A 60 9.91 -16.21 3.12
C GLY A 60 9.29 -16.38 4.51
N PHE A 61 7.99 -16.10 4.61
CA PHE A 61 7.19 -16.30 5.82
C PHE A 61 5.85 -16.90 5.44
N GLU A 62 5.48 -18.02 6.06
CA GLU A 62 4.26 -18.77 5.76
C GLU A 62 4.05 -18.97 4.24
N LYS A 63 2.83 -19.31 3.81
CA LYS A 63 2.52 -19.46 2.40
C LYS A 63 2.26 -18.10 1.75
N GLY A 64 3.27 -17.59 1.06
CA GLY A 64 3.16 -16.34 0.27
C GLY A 64 3.37 -15.06 1.07
N GLY A 65 3.86 -15.13 2.31
CA GLY A 65 4.28 -13.99 3.10
C GLY A 65 5.78 -13.73 3.05
N SER A 66 6.20 -12.64 3.67
CA SER A 66 7.61 -12.29 3.90
C SER A 66 7.85 -11.81 5.32
N LYS A 67 9.04 -12.09 5.82
CA LYS A 67 9.61 -11.42 6.98
C LYS A 67 10.67 -10.45 6.50
N LEU A 68 10.56 -9.18 6.89
CA LEU A 68 11.63 -8.21 6.77
C LEU A 68 12.33 -8.05 8.11
N THR A 69 13.65 -8.14 8.11
CA THR A 69 14.51 -7.74 9.23
C THR A 69 15.37 -6.57 8.78
N VAL A 70 15.44 -5.51 9.59
CA VAL A 70 16.40 -4.42 9.44
C VAL A 70 17.40 -4.52 10.56
N SER A 71 18.68 -4.68 10.20
CA SER A 71 19.76 -4.88 11.15
C SER A 71 20.74 -3.73 11.13
N ASN A 72 21.25 -3.40 12.31
CA ASN A 72 22.37 -2.51 12.48
C ASN A 72 23.60 -3.31 12.94
N PRO A 73 24.54 -3.67 12.02
CA PRO A 73 25.73 -4.48 12.37
C PRO A 73 26.59 -3.88 13.48
N SER A 74 26.56 -2.55 13.64
CA SER A 74 27.32 -1.86 14.71
C SER A 74 26.56 -1.81 16.05
N ASN A 75 25.23 -2.05 16.04
CA ASN A 75 24.40 -2.01 17.24
C ASN A 75 23.17 -2.92 17.09
N PRO A 76 23.32 -4.25 17.30
CA PRO A 76 22.21 -5.20 17.14
C PRO A 76 21.00 -4.94 18.06
N ALA A 77 21.15 -4.17 19.12
CA ALA A 77 20.01 -3.77 19.97
C ALA A 77 19.01 -2.85 19.26
N GLN A 78 19.38 -2.32 18.09
CA GLN A 78 18.51 -1.52 17.22
C GLN A 78 17.83 -2.34 16.12
N ASP A 79 18.05 -3.64 16.08
CA ASP A 79 17.44 -4.50 15.09
C ASP A 79 15.93 -4.57 15.31
N TRP A 80 15.20 -4.61 14.20
CA TRP A 80 13.75 -4.74 14.22
C TRP A 80 13.25 -5.56 13.05
N SER A 81 12.07 -6.12 13.17
CA SER A 81 11.49 -6.91 12.09
C SER A 81 9.97 -6.87 12.10
N TYR A 82 9.39 -7.16 10.95
CA TYR A 82 7.95 -7.43 10.83
C TYR A 82 7.69 -8.57 9.85
N VAL A 83 6.49 -9.14 9.93
CA VAL A 83 5.98 -10.12 8.98
C VAL A 83 4.80 -9.53 8.22
N THR A 84 4.61 -9.97 6.97
CA THR A 84 3.47 -9.56 6.15
C THR A 84 2.99 -10.72 5.28
N LEU A 85 1.67 -10.76 5.03
CA LEU A 85 1.04 -11.58 4.01
C LEU A 85 0.66 -10.76 2.76
N PHE A 86 1.08 -9.50 2.69
CA PHE A 86 0.77 -8.52 1.65
C PHE A 86 -0.73 -8.23 1.50
N ASP A 87 -1.46 -8.32 2.58
CA ASP A 87 -2.93 -8.23 2.67
C ASP A 87 -3.44 -6.90 3.24
N GLY A 88 -2.53 -5.94 3.46
CA GLY A 88 -2.86 -4.63 4.03
C GLY A 88 -3.21 -4.65 5.52
N VAL A 89 -3.05 -5.79 6.19
CA VAL A 89 -3.34 -5.91 7.62
C VAL A 89 -2.16 -5.45 8.46
N PHE A 90 -2.40 -4.55 9.41
CA PHE A 90 -1.39 -4.09 10.35
C PHE A 90 -0.96 -5.21 11.29
N ARG A 91 0.36 -5.41 11.42
CA ARG A 91 0.99 -6.38 12.30
C ARG A 91 2.07 -5.71 13.14
N PRO A 92 2.28 -6.16 14.39
CA PRO A 92 3.30 -5.60 15.27
C PRO A 92 4.71 -5.67 14.67
N VAL A 93 5.52 -4.66 14.97
CA VAL A 93 6.94 -4.64 14.65
C VAL A 93 7.74 -5.11 15.87
N THR A 94 8.44 -6.23 15.72
CA THR A 94 9.35 -6.73 16.76
C THR A 94 10.55 -5.79 16.89
N GLY A 95 10.93 -5.42 18.11
CA GLY A 95 12.01 -4.47 18.37
C GLY A 95 11.57 -2.99 18.38
N GLN A 96 10.29 -2.69 18.07
CA GLN A 96 9.75 -1.32 18.10
C GLN A 96 8.38 -1.29 18.78
N PRO A 97 8.31 -1.23 20.11
CA PRO A 97 7.04 -1.16 20.85
C PRO A 97 6.13 -0.02 20.35
N GLY A 98 4.84 -0.30 20.25
CA GLY A 98 3.83 0.65 19.74
C GLY A 98 3.84 0.84 18.23
N SER A 99 4.73 0.16 17.49
CA SER A 99 4.79 0.22 16.03
C SER A 99 4.09 -0.98 15.39
N GLU A 100 3.36 -0.71 14.30
CA GLU A 100 2.71 -1.71 13.46
C GLU A 100 2.98 -1.38 11.98
N THR A 101 3.04 -2.41 11.15
CA THR A 101 3.26 -2.26 9.70
C THR A 101 2.22 -3.06 8.92
N ALA A 102 1.68 -2.46 7.86
CA ALA A 102 0.84 -3.11 6.85
C ALA A 102 1.51 -2.98 5.49
N VAL A 103 1.42 -4.03 4.67
CA VAL A 103 2.04 -4.05 3.33
C VAL A 103 1.02 -4.50 2.29
N GLU A 104 1.01 -3.81 1.15
CA GLU A 104 0.17 -4.12 0.00
C GLU A 104 1.01 -4.18 -1.28
N ILE A 105 0.62 -5.03 -2.21
CA ILE A 105 1.21 -5.08 -3.55
C ILE A 105 0.53 -4.02 -4.42
N ILE A 106 1.31 -3.10 -5.02
CA ILE A 106 0.83 -2.16 -6.03
C ILE A 106 0.92 -2.78 -7.42
N ASN A 107 2.06 -3.37 -7.73
CA ASN A 107 2.35 -4.04 -8.99
C ASN A 107 3.52 -5.02 -8.78
N PRO A 108 3.98 -5.79 -9.79
CA PRO A 108 5.05 -6.78 -9.65
C PRO A 108 6.36 -6.24 -9.11
N LYS A 109 6.65 -4.97 -9.32
CA LYS A 109 7.89 -4.33 -8.90
C LYS A 109 7.72 -3.46 -7.66
N SER A 110 6.50 -3.09 -7.29
CA SER A 110 6.25 -2.09 -6.24
C SER A 110 5.31 -2.60 -5.15
N ILE A 111 5.68 -2.35 -3.92
CA ILE A 111 4.81 -2.54 -2.75
C ILE A 111 4.66 -1.22 -2.00
N ARG A 112 3.55 -1.06 -1.32
CA ARG A 112 3.26 0.05 -0.42
C ARG A 112 3.28 -0.47 1.01
N ILE A 113 3.98 0.24 1.87
CA ILE A 113 4.14 -0.08 3.28
C ILE A 113 3.60 1.08 4.09
N TYR A 114 2.66 0.81 4.98
CA TYR A 114 2.18 1.77 5.96
C TYR A 114 2.80 1.47 7.30
N ASN A 115 3.42 2.46 7.91
CA ASN A 115 3.93 2.40 9.27
C ASN A 115 3.04 3.23 10.19
N LYS A 116 2.62 2.59 11.28
CA LYS A 116 1.80 3.19 12.32
C LYS A 116 2.57 3.19 13.62
N ARG A 117 2.46 4.27 14.39
CA ARG A 117 2.99 4.35 15.74
C ARG A 117 1.88 4.84 16.67
N ASP A 118 1.70 4.14 17.78
CA ASP A 118 0.69 4.45 18.81
C ASP A 118 -0.69 4.71 18.20
N GLY A 119 -1.09 3.86 17.23
CA GLY A 119 -2.36 3.92 16.55
C GLY A 119 -2.47 4.90 15.38
N VAL A 120 -1.45 5.75 15.12
CA VAL A 120 -1.45 6.77 14.06
C VAL A 120 -0.52 6.37 12.92
N VAL A 121 -1.01 6.39 11.67
CA VAL A 121 -0.15 6.22 10.48
C VAL A 121 0.71 7.48 10.34
N ASN A 122 2.02 7.32 10.49
CA ASN A 122 2.98 8.42 10.46
C ASN A 122 3.96 8.33 9.28
N GLN A 123 3.94 7.24 8.53
CA GLN A 123 4.80 7.08 7.36
C GLN A 123 4.16 6.12 6.35
N VAL A 124 4.31 6.46 5.08
CA VAL A 124 4.11 5.54 3.94
C VAL A 124 5.45 5.35 3.25
N VAL A 125 5.76 4.10 2.86
CA VAL A 125 6.94 3.80 2.06
C VAL A 125 6.48 3.19 0.74
N ILE A 126 6.95 3.74 -0.36
CA ILE A 126 6.87 3.11 -1.66
C ILE A 126 8.20 2.41 -1.90
N ASN A 127 8.15 1.08 -1.97
CA ASN A 127 9.32 0.24 -2.19
C ASN A 127 9.26 -0.32 -3.60
N THR A 128 10.17 0.11 -4.47
CA THR A 128 10.20 -0.25 -5.88
C THR A 128 11.49 -0.99 -6.23
N MET A 129 11.36 -2.15 -6.86
CA MET A 129 12.47 -2.92 -7.43
C MET A 129 12.91 -2.34 -8.75
N SER A 130 14.22 -2.32 -9.01
CA SER A 130 14.78 -2.08 -10.34
C SER A 130 14.40 -3.18 -11.34
N GLU A 131 14.52 -2.89 -12.63
CA GLU A 131 14.17 -3.86 -13.68
C GLU A 131 15.00 -5.14 -13.62
N ASP A 132 16.28 -5.02 -13.26
CA ASP A 132 17.21 -6.14 -13.10
C ASP A 132 17.12 -6.85 -11.75
N ASN A 133 16.22 -6.41 -10.85
CA ASN A 133 16.01 -6.91 -9.49
C ASN A 133 17.25 -6.82 -8.58
N ASN A 134 18.19 -5.92 -8.87
CA ASN A 134 19.41 -5.74 -8.08
C ASN A 134 19.38 -4.51 -7.16
N GLN A 135 18.35 -3.68 -7.28
CA GLN A 135 18.14 -2.53 -6.40
C GLN A 135 16.71 -2.48 -5.88
N ILE A 136 16.56 -1.98 -4.66
CA ILE A 136 15.31 -1.53 -4.06
C ILE A 136 15.42 -0.03 -3.81
N ASN A 137 14.52 0.74 -4.39
CA ASN A 137 14.40 2.17 -4.14
C ASN A 137 13.21 2.39 -3.21
N ASN A 138 13.48 2.90 -2.02
CA ASN A 138 12.48 3.28 -1.04
C ASN A 138 12.26 4.78 -1.06
N GLU A 139 11.00 5.19 -1.21
CA GLU A 139 10.54 6.54 -0.96
C GLU A 139 9.77 6.57 0.36
N TYR A 140 10.34 7.22 1.37
CA TYR A 140 9.76 7.36 2.70
C TYR A 140 8.99 8.68 2.78
N ILE A 141 7.68 8.63 2.87
CA ILE A 141 6.78 9.77 2.99
C ILE A 141 6.34 9.86 4.44
N ARG A 142 6.84 10.86 5.17
CA ARG A 142 6.48 11.07 6.58
C ARG A 142 5.28 12.00 6.68
N MET A 143 4.42 11.70 7.65
CA MET A 143 3.21 12.46 7.92
C MET A 143 3.10 12.81 9.39
N ASP A 144 2.43 13.92 9.69
CA ASP A 144 1.99 14.23 11.05
C ASP A 144 0.68 13.50 11.41
N LYS A 145 0.18 13.72 12.62
CA LYS A 145 -1.06 13.10 13.14
C LYS A 145 -2.32 13.45 12.32
N ASP A 146 -2.29 14.54 11.55
CA ASP A 146 -3.39 15.03 10.74
C ASP A 146 -3.28 14.56 9.27
N GLY A 147 -2.27 13.73 8.97
CA GLY A 147 -2.01 13.16 7.64
C GLY A 147 -1.29 14.12 6.68
N LYS A 148 -0.82 15.28 7.15
CA LYS A 148 -0.06 16.22 6.33
C LYS A 148 1.36 15.72 6.14
N ILE A 149 1.85 15.73 4.89
CA ILE A 149 3.23 15.34 4.57
C ILE A 149 4.20 16.35 5.19
N THR A 150 5.13 15.83 6.00
CA THR A 150 6.18 16.60 6.68
C THR A 150 7.56 16.41 6.08
N GLY A 151 7.74 15.41 5.22
CA GLY A 151 8.99 15.19 4.51
C GLY A 151 8.98 13.94 3.65
N VAL A 152 9.85 13.93 2.66
CA VAL A 152 10.11 12.78 1.78
C VAL A 152 11.62 12.51 1.78
N THR A 153 11.99 11.23 1.89
CA THR A 153 13.38 10.79 1.85
C THR A 153 13.50 9.59 0.92
N HIS A 154 14.53 9.59 0.09
CA HIS A 154 14.83 8.48 -0.83
C HIS A 154 16.04 7.70 -0.33
N VAL A 155 15.93 6.37 -0.34
CA VAL A 155 17.03 5.47 0.04
C VAL A 155 17.08 4.32 -0.95
N THR A 156 18.26 4.04 -1.47
CA THR A 156 18.53 2.90 -2.35
C THR A 156 19.23 1.79 -1.56
N TYR A 157 18.79 0.58 -1.76
CA TYR A 157 19.45 -0.63 -1.27
C TYR A 157 19.92 -1.48 -2.44
N ASN A 158 21.14 -1.97 -2.37
CA ASN A 158 21.71 -2.85 -3.37
C ASN A 158 21.67 -4.30 -2.88
N ARG A 159 21.30 -5.23 -3.77
CA ARG A 159 21.32 -6.64 -3.46
C ARG A 159 22.73 -7.09 -3.14
N ARG A 160 22.94 -7.69 -1.98
CA ARG A 160 24.23 -8.28 -1.64
C ARG A 160 24.47 -9.50 -2.54
N LYS A 161 25.60 -9.49 -3.25
CA LYS A 161 26.04 -10.65 -4.04
C LYS A 161 26.48 -11.76 -3.08
N LYS A 162 26.16 -12.98 -3.43
CA LYS A 162 26.64 -14.18 -2.71
C LYS A 162 28.11 -14.39 -3.01
#